data_5d7a7e1c1d62e892d289ffc38d03d838
#
_entry.id   5d7a7e1c1d62e892d289ffc38d03d838
#
_cell.length_a   1.000
_cell.length_b   1.000
_cell.length_c   1.000
_cell.angle_alpha   90.00
_cell.angle_beta   90.00
_cell.angle_gamma   90.00
#
_symmetry.space_group_name_H-M   'P 1'
#
loop_
_entity.id
_entity.type
_entity.pdbx_description
1 polymer ?
#
loop_
_entity_poly.entity_id
_entity_poly.type
_entity_poly.pdbx_seq_one_letter_code
_entity_poly.pdbx_strand_id
1 'polypeptide(L)'
;SSGDSVSVDIYNLIKYTRSNQNTCINQRPLVKRGDLVKAGDIIADGPSIDLGELAIGQNMRIAFMPWNGFNYEDSILLSEKVVQEDRLTSIHIQELTCITRDTKLGMEEITSDIPGVSESALSKLDENGIVYVGAKVDAGDILVGKVTPKGESQLSPEEKLLKAIFGEKASDIKDTSLRVPSSVSGTCLLYTSPSPRDQEA
;
A
#
# COMPACT_ATOMS: atom_id res chain seq x y z
N SER A 1 -32.73 46.16 5.20
CA SER A 1 -32.55 44.71 5.43
C SER A 1 -31.66 44.17 4.34
N SER A 2 -30.34 44.20 4.58
CA SER A 2 -29.33 43.49 3.82
C SER A 2 -29.42 42.02 4.22
N GLY A 3 -29.87 41.18 3.32
CA GLY A 3 -29.85 39.75 3.53
C GLY A 3 -28.41 39.26 3.61
N ASP A 4 -28.01 38.77 4.78
CA ASP A 4 -26.75 38.08 4.96
C ASP A 4 -26.78 36.83 4.05
N SER A 5 -26.02 36.89 2.95
CA SER A 5 -25.79 35.73 2.12
C SER A 5 -24.83 34.83 2.87
N VAL A 6 -25.30 33.72 3.38
CA VAL A 6 -24.46 32.67 3.96
C VAL A 6 -23.76 31.98 2.81
N SER A 7 -22.43 32.09 2.76
CA SER A 7 -21.59 31.31 1.84
C SER A 7 -20.95 30.15 2.58
N VAL A 8 -20.68 29.07 1.87
CA VAL A 8 -20.03 27.88 2.40
C VAL A 8 -18.73 27.67 1.66
N ASP A 9 -17.64 27.65 2.39
CA ASP A 9 -16.31 27.30 1.85
C ASP A 9 -15.97 25.87 2.25
N ILE A 10 -15.56 25.06 1.28
CA ILE A 10 -15.23 23.66 1.47
C ILE A 10 -13.74 23.45 1.30
N TYR A 11 -13.07 22.97 2.34
CA TYR A 11 -11.65 22.63 2.34
C TYR A 11 -11.47 21.13 2.45
N ASN A 12 -11.01 20.48 1.37
CA ASN A 12 -10.75 19.06 1.34
C ASN A 12 -9.37 18.76 1.94
N LEU A 13 -9.32 17.86 2.92
CA LEU A 13 -8.07 17.43 3.54
C LEU A 13 -7.52 16.19 2.83
N ILE A 14 -6.22 16.19 2.59
CA ILE A 14 -5.50 15.05 2.04
C ILE A 14 -5.32 14.00 3.14
N LYS A 15 -5.75 12.77 2.87
CA LYS A 15 -5.71 11.66 3.83
C LYS A 15 -4.92 10.50 3.26
N TYR A 16 -3.89 10.05 3.96
CA TYR A 16 -3.13 8.82 3.69
C TYR A 16 -2.69 8.64 2.24
N THR A 17 -2.09 9.68 1.66
CA THR A 17 -1.51 9.61 0.33
C THR A 17 -0.01 9.37 0.40
N ARG A 18 0.53 8.76 -0.65
CA ARG A 18 1.97 8.52 -0.78
C ARG A 18 2.69 9.78 -1.20
N SER A 19 3.79 10.12 -0.54
CA SER A 19 4.75 11.12 -1.01
C SER A 19 5.77 10.51 -1.99
N ASN A 20 6.57 11.35 -2.65
CA ASN A 20 7.65 10.89 -3.53
C ASN A 20 8.70 10.02 -2.81
N GLN A 21 8.84 10.16 -1.51
CA GLN A 21 9.77 9.38 -0.66
C GLN A 21 9.08 8.21 0.05
N ASN A 22 7.90 7.79 -0.39
CA ASN A 22 7.09 6.74 0.22
C ASN A 22 6.64 7.03 1.66
N THR A 23 6.67 8.28 2.08
CA THR A 23 6.14 8.71 3.38
C THR A 23 4.65 8.96 3.29
N CYS A 24 3.95 8.90 4.44
CA CYS A 24 2.52 9.15 4.51
C CYS A 24 2.23 10.65 4.58
N ILE A 25 1.44 11.16 3.64
CA ILE A 25 0.86 12.48 3.71
C ILE A 25 -0.54 12.36 4.31
N ASN A 26 -0.74 12.96 5.46
CA ASN A 26 -2.01 12.92 6.16
C ASN A 26 -2.25 14.26 6.87
N GLN A 27 -3.33 14.95 6.50
CA GLN A 27 -3.72 16.20 7.11
C GLN A 27 -4.74 15.98 8.22
N ARG A 28 -4.60 16.72 9.32
CA ARG A 28 -5.49 16.63 10.48
C ARG A 28 -6.14 17.98 10.73
N PRO A 29 -7.47 18.05 10.91
CA PRO A 29 -8.12 19.29 11.30
C PRO A 29 -7.74 19.65 12.75
N LEU A 30 -7.48 20.94 12.99
CA LEU A 30 -7.26 21.51 14.31
C LEU A 30 -8.55 22.05 14.90
N VAL A 31 -9.46 22.51 14.04
CA VAL A 31 -10.71 23.13 14.44
C VAL A 31 -11.81 22.09 14.72
N LYS A 32 -12.69 22.42 15.62
CA LYS A 32 -13.86 21.61 15.98
C LYS A 32 -15.15 22.29 15.50
N ARG A 33 -16.21 21.52 15.46
CA ARG A 33 -17.55 22.05 15.11
C ARG A 33 -17.98 23.14 16.10
N GLY A 34 -18.28 24.31 15.58
CA GLY A 34 -18.70 25.48 16.36
C GLY A 34 -17.60 26.49 16.66
N ASP A 35 -16.35 26.20 16.30
CA ASP A 35 -15.25 27.15 16.47
C ASP A 35 -15.40 28.31 15.48
N LEU A 36 -15.10 29.53 15.95
CA LEU A 36 -15.02 30.72 15.13
C LEU A 36 -13.61 30.87 14.59
N VAL A 37 -13.47 30.93 13.28
CA VAL A 37 -12.19 31.08 12.59
C VAL A 37 -12.13 32.44 11.87
N LYS A 38 -10.94 33.01 11.80
CA LYS A 38 -10.66 34.27 11.11
C LYS A 38 -9.69 34.03 9.95
N ALA A 39 -9.64 34.97 9.03
CA ALA A 39 -8.65 34.94 7.97
C ALA A 39 -7.22 34.91 8.55
N GLY A 40 -6.41 33.93 8.17
CA GLY A 40 -5.07 33.69 8.68
C GLY A 40 -4.95 32.66 9.79
N ASP A 41 -6.06 32.18 10.35
CA ASP A 41 -6.03 31.08 11.33
C ASP A 41 -5.68 29.76 10.65
N ILE A 42 -4.88 28.93 11.33
CA ILE A 42 -4.53 27.61 10.88
C ILE A 42 -5.66 26.64 11.23
N ILE A 43 -6.28 26.05 10.23
CA ILE A 43 -7.44 25.14 10.41
C ILE A 43 -7.08 23.67 10.33
N ALA A 44 -5.92 23.32 9.76
CA ALA A 44 -5.45 21.95 9.66
C ALA A 44 -3.92 21.90 9.65
N ASP A 45 -3.38 20.82 10.22
CA ASP A 45 -1.96 20.50 10.17
C ASP A 45 -1.65 19.53 9.04
N GLY A 46 -0.49 19.72 8.41
CA GLY A 46 0.07 18.79 7.42
C GLY A 46 0.98 17.73 8.04
N PRO A 47 1.65 16.94 7.21
CA PRO A 47 2.68 16.02 7.67
C PRO A 47 3.84 16.80 8.31
N SER A 48 4.39 16.27 9.41
CA SER A 48 5.48 16.90 10.18
C SER A 48 5.16 18.31 10.72
N ILE A 49 3.90 18.63 10.88
CA ILE A 49 3.41 19.84 11.53
C ILE A 49 2.60 19.46 12.76
N ASP A 50 2.79 20.19 13.85
CA ASP A 50 2.03 20.05 15.08
C ASP A 50 1.62 21.43 15.60
N LEU A 51 0.32 21.66 15.76
CA LEU A 51 -0.28 22.94 16.15
C LEU A 51 0.22 24.15 15.33
N GLY A 52 0.41 23.95 14.03
CA GLY A 52 0.88 24.97 13.10
C GLY A 52 2.39 25.19 13.08
N GLU A 53 3.17 24.48 13.90
CA GLU A 53 4.63 24.57 13.97
C GLU A 53 5.29 23.34 13.35
N LEU A 54 6.49 23.52 12.77
CA LEU A 54 7.27 22.45 12.20
C LEU A 54 7.76 21.47 13.28
N ALA A 55 7.38 20.20 13.15
CA ALA A 55 7.70 19.13 14.07
C ALA A 55 8.34 17.94 13.33
N ILE A 56 9.62 18.04 12.97
CA ILE A 56 10.38 17.02 12.23
C ILE A 56 10.99 16.01 13.21
N GLY A 57 10.21 15.31 13.96
CA GLY A 57 10.69 14.38 14.97
C GLY A 57 10.22 14.79 16.35
N GLN A 58 10.84 14.23 17.37
CA GLN A 58 10.40 14.40 18.74
C GLN A 58 11.57 14.72 19.68
N ASN A 59 11.35 15.63 20.61
CA ASN A 59 12.31 15.93 21.65
C ASN A 59 12.39 14.77 22.65
N MET A 60 13.61 14.33 22.92
CA MET A 60 13.89 13.25 23.88
C MET A 60 14.89 13.71 24.92
N ARG A 61 14.74 13.20 26.13
CA ARG A 61 15.74 13.38 27.18
C ARG A 61 16.86 12.38 26.98
N ILE A 62 18.09 12.84 26.88
CA ILE A 62 19.28 12.04 26.62
C ILE A 62 20.25 12.14 27.80
N ALA A 63 20.88 11.03 28.19
CA ALA A 63 21.99 11.00 29.11
C ALA A 63 23.25 10.45 28.42
N PHE A 64 24.35 11.18 28.47
CA PHE A 64 25.65 10.77 27.97
C PHE A 64 26.45 10.13 29.09
N MET A 65 26.39 8.82 29.22
CA MET A 65 27.07 8.06 30.28
C MET A 65 27.28 6.62 29.83
N PRO A 66 28.33 5.91 30.33
CA PRO A 66 28.44 4.49 30.16
C PRO A 66 27.38 3.76 30.97
N TRP A 67 26.81 2.68 30.42
CA TRP A 67 25.80 1.88 31.10
C TRP A 67 26.12 0.38 30.98
N ASN A 68 26.88 -0.15 31.92
CA ASN A 68 27.24 -1.58 31.99
C ASN A 68 27.72 -2.22 30.68
N GLY A 69 28.33 -1.44 29.78
CA GLY A 69 28.82 -1.89 28.50
C GLY A 69 27.73 -2.05 27.42
N PHE A 70 26.44 -1.86 27.71
CA PHE A 70 25.37 -2.01 26.74
C PHE A 70 25.30 -0.90 25.69
N ASN A 71 25.98 0.21 25.93
CA ASN A 71 26.13 1.32 24.99
C ASN A 71 27.56 1.45 24.46
N TYR A 72 28.26 0.32 24.29
CA TYR A 72 29.61 0.27 23.75
C TYR A 72 29.61 0.60 22.25
N GLU A 73 30.58 1.38 21.82
CA GLU A 73 30.72 1.91 20.44
C GLU A 73 29.46 2.68 20.00
N ASP A 74 28.82 2.25 18.89
CA ASP A 74 27.64 2.90 18.28
C ASP A 74 26.31 2.41 18.89
N SER A 75 26.36 1.59 19.92
CA SER A 75 25.16 1.06 20.58
C SER A 75 24.46 2.13 21.40
N ILE A 76 23.13 2.19 21.29
CA ILE A 76 22.28 3.14 22.02
C ILE A 76 21.23 2.36 22.80
N LEU A 77 21.03 2.73 24.08
CA LEU A 77 19.95 2.22 24.89
C LEU A 77 18.73 3.13 24.75
N LEU A 78 17.59 2.54 24.51
CA LEU A 78 16.31 3.22 24.47
C LEU A 78 15.42 2.79 25.62
N SER A 79 14.66 3.73 26.18
CA SER A 79 13.62 3.41 27.14
C SER A 79 12.46 2.70 26.44
N GLU A 80 11.88 1.68 27.06
CA GLU A 80 10.65 1.04 26.60
C GLU A 80 9.51 2.02 26.34
N LYS A 81 9.47 3.12 27.07
CA LYS A 81 8.47 4.18 26.93
C LYS A 81 8.47 4.80 25.54
N VAL A 82 9.62 4.89 24.88
CA VAL A 82 9.75 5.40 23.51
C VAL A 82 8.99 4.52 22.52
N VAL A 83 9.04 3.20 22.73
CA VAL A 83 8.34 2.21 21.92
C VAL A 83 6.84 2.19 22.25
N GLN A 84 6.49 2.22 23.53
CA GLN A 84 5.09 2.21 24.00
C GLN A 84 4.30 3.45 23.56
N GLU A 85 4.97 4.61 23.48
CA GLU A 85 4.38 5.87 23.03
C GLU A 85 4.46 6.08 21.51
N ASP A 86 4.97 5.11 20.76
CA ASP A 86 5.13 5.17 19.29
C ASP A 86 5.91 6.41 18.81
N ARG A 87 6.86 6.90 19.60
CA ARG A 87 7.55 8.16 19.31
C ARG A 87 8.38 8.16 18.05
N LEU A 88 8.92 7.02 17.65
CA LEU A 88 9.76 6.84 16.45
C LEU A 88 9.03 6.06 15.35
N THR A 89 7.75 5.80 15.52
CA THR A 89 6.95 5.03 14.56
C THR A 89 6.66 5.88 13.33
N SER A 90 6.94 5.34 12.17
CA SER A 90 6.66 5.96 10.88
C SER A 90 5.76 5.08 10.02
N ILE A 91 5.00 5.71 9.14
CA ILE A 91 4.14 5.04 8.17
C ILE A 91 4.76 5.25 6.79
N HIS A 92 5.03 4.15 6.09
CA HIS A 92 5.50 4.16 4.71
C HIS A 92 4.42 3.60 3.81
N ILE A 93 4.14 4.30 2.70
CA ILE A 93 3.18 3.87 1.70
C ILE A 93 3.95 3.51 0.44
N GLN A 94 3.86 2.26 0.04
CA GLN A 94 4.52 1.73 -1.15
C GLN A 94 3.47 1.46 -2.24
N GLU A 95 3.74 1.89 -3.44
CA GLU A 95 2.90 1.64 -4.61
C GLU A 95 3.53 0.54 -5.46
N LEU A 96 2.73 -0.46 -5.80
CA LEU A 96 3.11 -1.56 -6.67
C LEU A 96 2.19 -1.55 -7.89
N THR A 97 2.76 -1.57 -9.08
CA THR A 97 2.01 -1.49 -10.34
C THR A 97 2.05 -2.83 -11.06
N CYS A 98 0.90 -3.30 -11.52
CA CYS A 98 0.75 -4.46 -12.36
C CYS A 98 0.22 -4.03 -13.73
N ILE A 99 0.88 -4.44 -14.80
CA ILE A 99 0.49 -4.12 -16.17
C ILE A 99 0.23 -5.43 -16.91
N THR A 100 -0.91 -5.53 -17.58
CA THR A 100 -1.20 -6.61 -18.53
C THR A 100 -0.67 -6.22 -19.91
N ARG A 101 -0.10 -7.18 -20.61
CA ARG A 101 0.48 -6.98 -21.94
C ARG A 101 -0.21 -7.90 -22.94
N ASP A 102 -0.28 -7.46 -24.16
CA ASP A 102 -0.64 -8.33 -25.27
C ASP A 102 0.61 -9.09 -25.74
N THR A 103 0.53 -10.40 -25.70
CA THR A 103 1.63 -11.28 -26.10
C THR A 103 1.28 -11.99 -27.41
N LYS A 104 2.28 -12.48 -28.12
CA LYS A 104 2.08 -13.26 -29.38
C LYS A 104 1.22 -14.51 -29.19
N LEU A 105 1.02 -14.97 -27.96
CA LEU A 105 0.26 -16.17 -27.60
C LEU A 105 -1.14 -15.85 -27.04
N GLY A 106 -1.45 -14.55 -26.87
CA GLY A 106 -2.71 -14.04 -26.33
C GLY A 106 -2.49 -12.94 -25.31
N MET A 107 -3.55 -12.34 -24.86
CA MET A 107 -3.52 -11.30 -23.82
C MET A 107 -3.27 -11.92 -22.45
N GLU A 108 -2.52 -11.22 -21.61
CA GLU A 108 -2.46 -11.51 -20.19
C GLU A 108 -3.79 -11.13 -19.52
N GLU A 109 -4.25 -11.93 -18.58
CA GLU A 109 -5.49 -11.67 -17.85
C GLU A 109 -5.25 -11.49 -16.37
N ILE A 110 -6.02 -10.57 -15.77
CA ILE A 110 -6.11 -10.44 -14.30
C ILE A 110 -7.28 -11.31 -13.85
N THR A 111 -7.02 -12.29 -13.00
CA THR A 111 -8.01 -13.26 -12.53
C THR A 111 -7.65 -13.79 -11.14
N SER A 112 -8.66 -14.22 -10.39
CA SER A 112 -8.49 -14.98 -9.15
C SER A 112 -8.25 -16.47 -9.39
N ASP A 113 -8.54 -16.97 -10.61
CA ASP A 113 -8.32 -18.38 -10.98
C ASP A 113 -6.87 -18.60 -11.45
N ILE A 114 -5.99 -18.86 -10.50
CA ILE A 114 -4.55 -19.05 -10.73
C ILE A 114 -4.22 -20.53 -10.53
N PRO A 115 -3.72 -21.22 -11.55
CA PRO A 115 -3.39 -22.63 -11.45
C PRO A 115 -2.23 -22.87 -10.46
N GLY A 116 -2.38 -23.91 -9.64
CA GLY A 116 -1.33 -24.34 -8.71
C GLY A 116 -1.18 -23.50 -7.44
N VAL A 117 -2.12 -22.59 -7.18
CA VAL A 117 -2.16 -21.78 -5.96
C VAL A 117 -3.24 -22.32 -5.02
N SER A 118 -2.94 -22.35 -3.72
CA SER A 118 -3.90 -22.83 -2.70
C SER A 118 -5.04 -21.84 -2.48
N GLU A 119 -6.23 -22.34 -2.16
CA GLU A 119 -7.39 -21.51 -1.82
C GLU A 119 -7.11 -20.51 -0.69
N SER A 120 -6.29 -20.88 0.28
CA SER A 120 -5.90 -20.00 1.37
C SER A 120 -5.09 -18.79 0.90
N ALA A 121 -4.28 -18.94 -0.14
CA ALA A 121 -3.52 -17.84 -0.74
C ALA A 121 -4.41 -16.93 -1.61
N LEU A 122 -5.50 -17.47 -2.14
CA LEU A 122 -6.47 -16.72 -2.94
C LEU A 122 -7.54 -16.02 -2.09
N SER A 123 -7.68 -16.38 -0.82
CA SER A 123 -8.73 -15.85 0.08
C SER A 123 -8.68 -14.33 0.31
N LYS A 124 -7.53 -13.71 0.03
CA LYS A 124 -7.33 -12.27 0.14
C LYS A 124 -7.66 -11.51 -1.15
N LEU A 125 -7.99 -12.21 -2.23
CA LEU A 125 -8.34 -11.62 -3.52
C LEU A 125 -9.86 -11.47 -3.65
N ASP A 126 -10.27 -10.44 -4.37
CA ASP A 126 -11.66 -10.24 -4.80
C ASP A 126 -11.99 -11.10 -6.05
N GLU A 127 -13.21 -10.99 -6.54
CA GLU A 127 -13.67 -11.69 -7.75
C GLU A 127 -12.87 -11.30 -9.00
N ASN A 128 -12.27 -10.13 -9.01
CA ASN A 128 -11.45 -9.62 -10.11
C ASN A 128 -9.97 -10.05 -9.99
N GLY A 129 -9.61 -10.80 -8.96
CA GLY A 129 -8.23 -11.21 -8.73
C GLY A 129 -7.32 -10.15 -8.12
N ILE A 130 -7.88 -9.12 -7.48
CA ILE A 130 -7.15 -8.04 -6.82
C ILE A 130 -7.35 -8.17 -5.31
N VAL A 131 -6.31 -7.91 -4.52
CA VAL A 131 -6.40 -7.91 -3.06
C VAL A 131 -7.40 -6.87 -2.57
N TYR A 132 -8.31 -7.25 -1.65
CA TYR A 132 -9.30 -6.32 -1.12
C TYR A 132 -8.67 -5.27 -0.19
N VAL A 133 -9.26 -4.07 -0.16
CA VAL A 133 -8.84 -2.96 0.70
C VAL A 133 -8.99 -3.36 2.17
N GLY A 134 -7.95 -3.11 2.97
CA GLY A 134 -7.89 -3.50 4.37
C GLY A 134 -7.28 -4.88 4.64
N ALA A 135 -6.97 -5.67 3.61
CA ALA A 135 -6.32 -6.96 3.77
C ALA A 135 -4.90 -6.77 4.34
N LYS A 136 -4.56 -7.58 5.33
CA LYS A 136 -3.18 -7.73 5.79
C LYS A 136 -2.45 -8.67 4.86
N VAL A 137 -1.32 -8.20 4.33
CA VAL A 137 -0.50 -8.94 3.38
C VAL A 137 0.91 -9.12 3.93
N ASP A 138 1.44 -10.30 3.71
CA ASP A 138 2.79 -10.69 4.12
C ASP A 138 3.64 -11.00 2.88
N ALA A 139 4.95 -11.12 3.09
CA ALA A 139 5.89 -11.43 2.03
C ALA A 139 5.48 -12.68 1.23
N GLY A 140 5.37 -12.54 -0.08
CA GLY A 140 4.96 -13.61 -1.00
C GLY A 140 3.46 -13.72 -1.27
N ASP A 141 2.59 -13.03 -0.52
CA ASP A 141 1.16 -12.97 -0.80
C ASP A 141 0.88 -12.37 -2.18
N ILE A 142 -0.20 -12.81 -2.80
CA ILE A 142 -0.61 -12.30 -4.11
C ILE A 142 -1.39 -11.00 -3.91
N LEU A 143 -0.95 -9.95 -4.59
CA LEU A 143 -1.64 -8.66 -4.63
C LEU A 143 -2.57 -8.54 -5.83
N VAL A 144 -2.11 -9.02 -6.99
CA VAL A 144 -2.89 -9.05 -8.22
C VAL A 144 -2.62 -10.39 -8.89
N GLY A 145 -3.67 -11.18 -9.04
CA GLY A 145 -3.62 -12.44 -9.77
C GLY A 145 -3.52 -12.17 -11.26
N LYS A 146 -2.44 -12.56 -11.89
CA LYS A 146 -2.22 -12.42 -13.32
C LYS A 146 -1.73 -13.72 -13.93
N VAL A 147 -2.31 -14.08 -15.05
CA VAL A 147 -1.93 -15.26 -15.81
C VAL A 147 -1.51 -14.87 -17.22
N THR A 148 -0.49 -15.53 -17.72
CA THR A 148 0.05 -15.33 -19.07
C THR A 148 -0.12 -16.61 -19.88
N PRO A 149 -0.63 -16.54 -21.13
CA PRO A 149 -0.71 -17.70 -22.01
C PRO A 149 0.68 -18.30 -22.27
N LYS A 150 0.77 -19.64 -22.23
CA LYS A 150 1.99 -20.40 -22.40
C LYS A 150 1.98 -21.10 -23.76
N GLY A 151 3.07 -20.94 -24.52
CA GLY A 151 3.22 -21.64 -25.79
C GLY A 151 3.59 -23.12 -25.62
N GLU A 152 3.20 -23.96 -26.55
CA GLU A 152 3.50 -25.41 -26.56
C GLU A 152 4.99 -25.76 -26.41
N SER A 153 5.86 -24.88 -26.88
CA SER A 153 7.33 -25.04 -26.79
C SER A 153 7.90 -24.83 -25.37
N GLN A 154 7.12 -24.24 -24.47
CA GLN A 154 7.55 -23.92 -23.08
C GLN A 154 7.05 -24.95 -22.05
N LEU A 155 6.31 -25.95 -22.50
CA LEU A 155 5.84 -27.03 -21.64
C LEU A 155 6.99 -27.99 -21.31
N SER A 156 7.14 -28.29 -20.02
CA SER A 156 8.07 -29.35 -19.59
C SER A 156 7.62 -30.72 -20.16
N PRO A 157 8.52 -31.71 -20.26
CA PRO A 157 8.13 -33.06 -20.68
C PRO A 157 7.02 -33.67 -19.83
N GLU A 158 7.01 -33.36 -18.53
CA GLU A 158 6.00 -33.83 -17.58
C GLU A 158 4.65 -33.15 -17.82
N GLU A 159 4.61 -31.84 -18.08
CA GLU A 159 3.40 -31.12 -18.45
C GLU A 159 2.82 -31.56 -19.79
N LYS A 160 3.68 -31.89 -20.77
CA LYS A 160 3.24 -32.46 -22.05
C LYS A 160 2.58 -33.84 -21.86
N LEU A 161 3.11 -34.64 -20.97
CA LEU A 161 2.54 -35.94 -20.63
C LEU A 161 1.20 -35.80 -19.91
N LEU A 162 1.10 -34.88 -18.96
CA LEU A 162 -0.14 -34.56 -18.24
C LEU A 162 -1.22 -34.03 -19.18
N LYS A 163 -0.85 -33.17 -20.14
CA LYS A 163 -1.76 -32.67 -21.18
C LYS A 163 -2.27 -33.80 -22.08
N ALA A 164 -1.42 -34.75 -22.41
CA ALA A 164 -1.80 -35.91 -23.21
C ALA A 164 -2.77 -36.86 -22.46
N ILE A 165 -2.63 -36.99 -21.13
CA ILE A 165 -3.43 -37.90 -20.29
C ILE A 165 -4.75 -37.27 -19.85
N PHE A 166 -4.74 -36.02 -19.43
CA PHE A 166 -5.86 -35.31 -18.79
C PHE A 166 -6.58 -34.29 -19.71
N GLY A 167 -6.15 -34.14 -20.96
CA GLY A 167 -6.73 -33.21 -21.92
C GLY A 167 -6.31 -31.74 -21.71
N GLU A 168 -6.94 -30.83 -22.44
CA GLU A 168 -6.54 -29.40 -22.54
C GLU A 168 -6.56 -28.56 -21.25
N LYS A 169 -7.08 -29.11 -20.14
CA LYS A 169 -7.19 -28.37 -18.87
C LYS A 169 -5.89 -28.30 -18.05
N ALA A 170 -4.82 -28.98 -18.45
CA ALA A 170 -3.52 -28.86 -17.81
C ALA A 170 -2.75 -27.67 -18.38
N SER A 171 -3.04 -26.51 -17.82
CA SER A 171 -2.24 -25.28 -17.80
C SER A 171 -1.55 -24.82 -19.10
N ASP A 172 -2.35 -24.32 -20.06
CA ASP A 172 -1.80 -23.45 -21.12
C ASP A 172 -1.47 -22.04 -20.61
N ILE A 173 -1.51 -21.81 -19.30
CA ILE A 173 -1.27 -20.54 -18.63
C ILE A 173 -0.19 -20.66 -17.56
N LYS A 174 0.58 -19.60 -17.43
CA LYS A 174 1.64 -19.43 -16.41
C LYS A 174 1.23 -18.37 -15.41
N ASP A 175 1.42 -18.65 -14.12
CA ASP A 175 1.27 -17.63 -13.06
C ASP A 175 2.35 -16.55 -13.21
N THR A 176 1.91 -15.32 -13.43
CA THR A 176 2.73 -14.12 -13.48
C THR A 176 2.19 -13.05 -12.53
N SER A 177 1.53 -13.48 -11.46
CA SER A 177 0.90 -12.63 -10.47
C SER A 177 1.89 -11.68 -9.80
N LEU A 178 1.40 -10.48 -9.48
CA LEU A 178 2.15 -9.54 -8.66
C LEU A 178 2.08 -9.99 -7.20
N ARG A 179 3.24 -10.22 -6.60
CA ARG A 179 3.37 -10.65 -5.20
C ARG A 179 4.06 -9.60 -4.35
N VAL A 180 3.78 -9.64 -3.06
CA VAL A 180 4.44 -8.81 -2.06
C VAL A 180 5.94 -9.16 -2.02
N PRO A 181 6.85 -8.17 -2.11
CA PRO A 181 8.29 -8.39 -1.97
C PRO A 181 8.66 -9.04 -0.64
N SER A 182 9.77 -9.79 -0.61
CA SER A 182 10.19 -10.58 0.56
C SER A 182 10.47 -9.78 1.84
N SER A 183 10.66 -8.48 1.73
CA SER A 183 10.97 -7.59 2.86
C SER A 183 9.79 -6.74 3.33
N VAL A 184 8.61 -6.92 2.73
CA VAL A 184 7.46 -6.06 2.96
C VAL A 184 6.33 -6.85 3.60
N SER A 185 5.71 -6.27 4.61
CA SER A 185 4.41 -6.67 5.14
C SER A 185 3.61 -5.42 5.47
N GLY A 186 2.29 -5.48 5.35
CA GLY A 186 1.47 -4.30 5.57
C GLY A 186 -0.01 -4.54 5.35
N THR A 187 -0.72 -3.44 5.17
CA THR A 187 -2.17 -3.46 4.90
C THR A 187 -2.44 -2.75 3.58
N CYS A 188 -3.26 -3.35 2.74
CA CYS A 188 -3.71 -2.72 1.50
C CYS A 188 -4.58 -1.49 1.81
N LEU A 189 -4.16 -0.30 1.38
CA LEU A 189 -4.91 0.94 1.60
C LEU A 189 -5.94 1.19 0.50
N LEU A 190 -5.53 1.05 -0.75
CA LEU A 190 -6.40 1.23 -1.91
C LEU A 190 -5.79 0.55 -3.13
N TYR A 191 -6.62 0.28 -4.11
CA TYR A 191 -6.18 -0.03 -5.46
C TYR A 191 -6.94 0.84 -6.46
N THR A 192 -6.30 1.16 -7.58
CA THR A 192 -6.90 1.88 -8.70
C THR A 192 -6.66 1.11 -9.98
N SER A 193 -7.71 0.96 -10.77
CA SER A 193 -7.62 0.45 -12.13
C SER A 193 -7.97 1.60 -13.07
N PRO A 194 -7.16 1.89 -14.11
CA PRO A 194 -7.49 2.93 -15.06
C PRO A 194 -8.81 2.59 -15.77
N SER A 195 -9.71 3.55 -15.79
CA SER A 195 -10.96 3.43 -16.54
C SER A 195 -10.65 3.44 -18.05
N PRO A 196 -11.45 2.77 -18.89
CA PRO A 196 -11.33 2.90 -20.34
C PRO A 196 -11.33 4.35 -20.86
N ARG A 197 -11.96 5.25 -20.11
CA ARG A 197 -11.97 6.70 -20.41
C ARG A 197 -10.64 7.40 -20.15
N ASP A 198 -9.81 6.86 -19.27
CA ASP A 198 -8.50 7.45 -18.93
C ASP A 198 -7.42 7.04 -19.93
N GLN A 199 -7.72 6.11 -20.84
CA GLN A 199 -6.82 5.64 -21.90
C GLN A 199 -6.93 6.44 -23.21
N GLU A 200 -7.93 7.32 -23.32
CA GLU A 200 -8.17 8.16 -24.51
C GLU A 200 -7.64 9.61 -24.36
N ALA A 201 -6.87 9.92 -23.31
CA ALA A 201 -6.34 11.26 -23.08
C ALA A 201 -4.84 11.39 -23.41
#